data_c3a639c9bebf6a60dc008fac11196617
#
_entry.id   c3a639c9bebf6a60dc008fac11196617
#
_cell.length_a   1.000
_cell.length_b   1.000
_cell.length_c   1.000
_cell.angle_alpha   90.00
_cell.angle_beta   90.00
_cell.angle_gamma   90.00
#
_symmetry.space_group_name_H-M   'P 1'
#
loop_
_entity.id
_entity.type
_entity.pdbx_description
1 polymer ?
#
loop_
_entity_poly.entity_id
_entity_poly.type
_entity_poly.pdbx_seq_one_letter_code
_entity_poly.pdbx_strand_id
1 'polypeptide(L)'
;PLAFEEIFVGAFAPQAIAGGVVGATVQKAMTKGVARGLFSNEAGMGSTPHAHAVAKVKYPSEQGFVAMMGVFIDTFVILNLTALVIITTRSVTPDGSLIGTALTQAGFSSVFGKFGDIFIAICMFFFAFSTIIGWYFFGEANIKYLFGVKAVKFYGILVCICVFLGTLGEVSLVWNMSDMFNGLMVIPNLIGLLALTGVVKSAHKELSLIHISEPTRHSL
;
A
#
# COMPACT_ATOMS: atom_id res chain seq x y z
N PRO A 1 8.95 -15.44 -19.33
CA PRO A 1 10.42 -15.24 -19.34
C PRO A 1 10.81 -13.86 -19.85
N LEU A 2 10.33 -13.43 -21.03
CA LEU A 2 10.70 -12.13 -21.64
C LEU A 2 10.41 -10.92 -20.75
N ALA A 3 9.29 -10.84 -20.07
CA ALA A 3 8.96 -9.70 -19.21
C ALA A 3 9.91 -9.58 -18.00
N PHE A 4 10.34 -10.69 -17.42
CA PHE A 4 11.35 -10.68 -16.36
C PHE A 4 12.71 -10.24 -16.92
N GLU A 5 13.07 -10.71 -18.09
CA GLU A 5 14.29 -10.29 -18.80
C GLU A 5 14.25 -8.78 -19.06
N GLU A 6 13.16 -8.23 -19.58
CA GLU A 6 12.96 -6.80 -19.80
C GLU A 6 13.11 -5.97 -18.50
N ILE A 7 12.57 -6.46 -17.37
CA ILE A 7 12.72 -5.80 -16.08
C ILE A 7 14.18 -5.78 -15.63
N PHE A 8 14.85 -6.93 -15.65
CA PHE A 8 16.23 -7.03 -15.16
C PHE A 8 17.22 -6.38 -16.11
N VAL A 9 17.13 -6.62 -17.41
CA VAL A 9 18.00 -5.98 -18.40
C VAL A 9 17.78 -4.48 -18.42
N GLY A 10 16.53 -4.01 -18.37
CA GLY A 10 16.21 -2.58 -18.31
C GLY A 10 16.74 -1.90 -17.05
N ALA A 11 16.72 -2.59 -15.90
CA ALA A 11 17.24 -2.04 -14.64
C ALA A 11 18.78 -1.91 -14.62
N PHE A 12 19.50 -2.84 -15.30
CA PHE A 12 20.95 -2.93 -15.23
C PHE A 12 21.64 -2.64 -16.58
N ALA A 13 20.90 -2.23 -17.62
CA ALA A 13 21.48 -1.91 -18.92
C ALA A 13 22.51 -0.76 -18.80
N PRO A 14 23.70 -0.90 -19.44
CA PRO A 14 24.74 0.13 -19.37
C PRO A 14 24.29 1.51 -19.86
N GLN A 15 23.35 1.56 -20.79
CA GLN A 15 22.73 2.80 -21.29
C GLN A 15 21.91 3.51 -20.19
N ALA A 16 21.36 2.77 -19.22
CA ALA A 16 20.71 3.34 -18.04
C ALA A 16 21.72 3.99 -17.08
N ILE A 17 22.98 3.57 -17.13
CA ILE A 17 24.06 4.02 -16.23
C ILE A 17 24.86 5.16 -16.84
N ALA A 18 24.99 5.26 -18.17
CA ALA A 18 25.96 6.08 -18.87
C ALA A 18 25.50 7.48 -19.31
N GLY A 19 24.24 7.86 -19.21
CA GLY A 19 23.74 9.15 -19.68
C GLY A 19 23.13 10.01 -18.57
N GLY A 20 23.52 11.28 -18.45
CA GLY A 20 22.97 12.20 -17.44
C GLY A 20 21.45 12.38 -17.50
N VAL A 21 20.84 12.22 -18.67
CA VAL A 21 19.37 12.18 -18.84
C VAL A 21 18.79 10.89 -18.24
N VAL A 22 19.52 9.79 -18.34
CA VAL A 22 19.14 8.48 -17.81
C VAL A 22 19.26 8.44 -16.27
N GLY A 23 20.28 9.09 -15.70
CA GLY A 23 20.40 9.24 -14.24
C GLY A 23 19.19 9.93 -13.63
N ALA A 24 18.70 11.00 -14.26
CA ALA A 24 17.47 11.68 -13.84
C ALA A 24 16.23 10.77 -13.96
N THR A 25 16.17 9.90 -14.96
CA THR A 25 15.08 8.94 -15.13
C THR A 25 15.11 7.84 -14.06
N VAL A 26 16.28 7.28 -13.75
CA VAL A 26 16.46 6.30 -12.68
C VAL A 26 16.11 6.90 -11.32
N GLN A 27 16.60 8.11 -11.01
CA GLN A 27 16.25 8.81 -9.78
C GLN A 27 14.74 9.02 -9.68
N LYS A 28 14.09 9.44 -10.76
CA LYS A 28 12.64 9.65 -10.80
C LYS A 28 11.86 8.34 -10.60
N ALA A 29 12.31 7.26 -11.25
CA ALA A 29 11.74 5.92 -11.09
C ALA A 29 11.88 5.42 -9.64
N MET A 30 13.06 5.54 -9.03
CA MET A 30 13.30 5.19 -7.63
C MET A 30 12.41 6.02 -6.68
N THR A 31 12.37 7.33 -6.86
CA THR A 31 11.56 8.22 -6.01
C THR A 31 10.07 7.85 -6.09
N LYS A 32 9.56 7.63 -7.30
CA LYS A 32 8.16 7.24 -7.50
C LYS A 32 7.88 5.82 -7.01
N GLY A 33 8.79 4.87 -7.25
CA GLY A 33 8.67 3.49 -6.79
C GLY A 33 8.65 3.41 -5.26
N VAL A 34 9.57 4.07 -4.58
CA VAL A 34 9.61 4.13 -3.11
C VAL A 34 8.35 4.80 -2.56
N ALA A 35 7.95 5.95 -3.11
CA ALA A 35 6.75 6.65 -2.66
C ALA A 35 5.49 5.79 -2.80
N ARG A 36 5.32 5.09 -3.91
CA ARG A 36 4.15 4.23 -4.14
C ARG A 36 4.20 2.94 -3.34
N GLY A 37 5.37 2.35 -3.13
CA GLY A 37 5.54 1.18 -2.26
C GLY A 37 5.25 1.50 -0.80
N LEU A 38 5.73 2.63 -0.29
CA LEU A 38 5.40 3.11 1.05
C LEU A 38 3.91 3.38 1.20
N PHE A 39 3.28 3.96 0.18
CA PHE A 39 1.85 4.23 0.16
C PHE A 39 1.02 2.94 0.17
N SER A 40 1.29 1.99 -0.72
CA SER A 40 0.54 0.73 -0.84
C SER A 40 0.60 -0.12 0.43
N ASN A 41 1.76 -0.16 1.07
CA ASN A 41 1.99 -0.92 2.30
C ASN A 41 1.67 -0.13 3.58
N GLU A 42 1.22 1.12 3.46
CA GLU A 42 1.01 2.03 4.60
C GLU A 42 2.24 2.12 5.53
N ALA A 43 3.44 1.94 4.97
CA ALA A 43 4.66 1.77 5.72
C ALA A 43 5.08 3.06 6.43
N GLY A 44 5.11 3.01 7.76
CA GLY A 44 5.52 4.13 8.60
C GLY A 44 4.47 5.24 8.75
N MET A 45 3.27 5.10 8.19
CA MET A 45 2.21 6.13 8.29
C MET A 45 1.42 6.07 9.60
N GLY A 46 1.44 4.94 10.31
CA GLY A 46 0.70 4.76 11.57
C GLY A 46 -0.79 4.44 11.39
N SER A 47 -1.26 4.24 10.17
CA SER A 47 -2.63 3.84 9.85
C SER A 47 -2.88 2.36 10.14
N THR A 48 -2.04 1.48 9.65
CA THR A 48 -2.12 0.03 9.83
C THR A 48 -2.30 -0.44 11.28
N PRO A 49 -1.64 0.14 12.30
CA PRO A 49 -1.85 -0.23 13.70
C PRO A 49 -3.29 -0.16 14.17
N HIS A 50 -4.13 0.73 13.62
CA HIS A 50 -5.54 0.84 13.99
C HIS A 50 -6.33 -0.42 13.66
N ALA A 51 -6.08 -1.04 12.51
CA ALA A 51 -6.70 -2.32 12.13
C ALA A 51 -6.16 -3.48 12.97
N HIS A 52 -4.83 -3.53 13.16
CA HIS A 52 -4.21 -4.64 13.87
C HIS A 52 -4.46 -4.60 15.38
N ALA A 53 -4.67 -3.43 15.97
CA ALA A 53 -4.94 -3.29 17.40
C ALA A 53 -6.26 -3.92 17.86
N VAL A 54 -7.24 -4.13 16.97
CA VAL A 54 -8.52 -4.77 17.30
C VAL A 54 -8.49 -6.29 17.10
N ALA A 55 -7.38 -6.86 16.63
CA ALA A 55 -7.23 -8.29 16.43
C ALA A 55 -7.26 -9.06 17.77
N LYS A 56 -8.00 -10.17 17.78
CA LYS A 56 -8.07 -11.06 18.94
C LYS A 56 -7.00 -12.14 18.82
N VAL A 57 -5.83 -11.86 19.34
CA VAL A 57 -4.67 -12.76 19.34
C VAL A 57 -4.18 -13.01 20.75
N LYS A 58 -3.50 -14.13 20.97
CA LYS A 58 -2.94 -14.47 22.28
C LYS A 58 -1.72 -13.60 22.59
N TYR A 59 -0.89 -13.37 21.59
CA TYR A 59 0.32 -12.55 21.71
C TYR A 59 0.35 -11.46 20.63
N PRO A 60 0.66 -10.21 20.97
CA PRO A 60 0.73 -9.11 20.00
C PRO A 60 1.68 -9.38 18.83
N SER A 61 2.77 -10.10 19.07
CA SER A 61 3.76 -10.46 18.04
C SER A 61 3.17 -11.35 16.94
N GLU A 62 2.17 -12.19 17.23
CA GLU A 62 1.47 -13.00 16.22
C GLU A 62 0.82 -12.11 15.17
N GLN A 63 0.14 -11.04 15.61
CA GLN A 63 -0.47 -10.10 14.70
C GLN A 63 0.58 -9.29 13.91
N GLY A 64 1.73 -9.01 14.51
CA GLY A 64 2.87 -8.41 13.82
C GLY A 64 3.36 -9.26 12.65
N PHE A 65 3.48 -10.58 12.82
CA PHE A 65 3.84 -11.48 11.73
C PHE A 65 2.77 -11.56 10.65
N VAL A 66 1.50 -11.55 11.00
CA VAL A 66 0.39 -11.49 10.02
C VAL A 66 0.48 -10.21 9.19
N ALA A 67 0.76 -9.06 9.82
CA ALA A 67 0.97 -7.79 9.13
C ALA A 67 2.15 -7.86 8.15
N MET A 68 3.28 -8.44 8.57
CA MET A 68 4.45 -8.64 7.70
C MET A 68 4.12 -9.53 6.48
N MET A 69 3.35 -10.60 6.67
CA MET A 69 2.88 -11.45 5.57
C MET A 69 1.96 -10.69 4.60
N GLY A 70 1.09 -9.82 5.12
CA GLY A 70 0.27 -8.94 4.29
C GLY A 70 1.10 -8.04 3.38
N VAL A 71 2.11 -7.38 3.92
CA VAL A 71 3.06 -6.54 3.16
C VAL A 71 3.82 -7.37 2.11
N PHE A 72 4.25 -8.59 2.48
CA PHE A 72 4.93 -9.48 1.55
C PHE A 72 4.02 -9.85 0.36
N ILE A 73 2.78 -10.25 0.62
CA ILE A 73 1.82 -10.63 -0.42
C ILE A 73 1.50 -9.42 -1.32
N ASP A 74 1.24 -8.25 -0.74
CA ASP A 74 0.99 -7.03 -1.52
C ASP A 74 2.15 -6.72 -2.47
N THR A 75 3.37 -6.66 -1.93
CA THR A 75 4.55 -6.21 -2.67
C THR A 75 5.06 -7.27 -3.66
N PHE A 76 5.22 -8.52 -3.23
CA PHE A 76 5.86 -9.55 -4.05
C PHE A 76 4.90 -10.34 -4.91
N VAL A 77 3.60 -10.35 -4.60
CA VAL A 77 2.61 -11.07 -5.40
C VAL A 77 1.76 -10.08 -6.19
N ILE A 78 0.99 -9.24 -5.52
CA ILE A 78 -0.03 -8.40 -6.19
C ILE A 78 0.59 -7.35 -7.11
N LEU A 79 1.58 -6.59 -6.61
CA LEU A 79 2.23 -5.55 -7.41
C LEU A 79 3.01 -6.15 -8.60
N ASN A 80 3.70 -7.28 -8.40
CA ASN A 80 4.41 -7.95 -9.49
C ASN A 80 3.45 -8.51 -10.55
N LEU A 81 2.31 -9.10 -10.14
CA LEU A 81 1.30 -9.57 -11.10
C LEU A 81 0.77 -8.41 -11.95
N THR A 82 0.45 -7.28 -11.34
CA THR A 82 0.00 -6.09 -12.07
C THR A 82 1.06 -5.58 -13.04
N ALA A 83 2.33 -5.48 -12.59
CA ALA A 83 3.44 -5.05 -13.44
C ALA A 83 3.66 -6.01 -14.62
N LEU A 84 3.61 -7.32 -14.37
CA LEU A 84 3.74 -8.34 -15.42
C LEU A 84 2.61 -8.26 -16.46
N VAL A 85 1.37 -8.03 -16.04
CA VAL A 85 0.26 -7.81 -16.99
C VAL A 85 0.55 -6.60 -17.86
N ILE A 86 0.93 -5.47 -17.30
CA ILE A 86 1.20 -4.23 -18.04
C ILE A 86 2.36 -4.43 -19.04
N ILE A 87 3.44 -5.08 -18.63
CA ILE A 87 4.63 -5.30 -19.47
C ILE A 87 4.33 -6.31 -20.58
N THR A 88 3.73 -7.45 -20.26
CA THR A 88 3.45 -8.52 -21.22
C THR A 88 2.42 -8.11 -22.26
N THR A 89 1.46 -7.27 -21.91
CA THR A 89 0.46 -6.72 -22.83
C THR A 89 0.95 -5.50 -23.61
N ARG A 90 2.15 -5.00 -23.29
CA ARG A 90 2.72 -3.77 -23.87
C ARG A 90 1.77 -2.58 -23.81
N SER A 91 1.01 -2.48 -22.73
CA SER A 91 0.00 -1.44 -22.55
C SER A 91 0.59 -0.06 -22.24
N VAL A 92 1.89 0.01 -21.94
CA VAL A 92 2.60 1.28 -21.75
C VAL A 92 2.69 2.01 -23.08
N THR A 93 2.06 3.18 -23.16
CA THR A 93 2.14 4.05 -24.34
C THR A 93 3.42 4.90 -24.29
N PRO A 94 4.11 5.12 -25.42
CA PRO A 94 5.34 5.91 -25.43
C PRO A 94 5.16 7.35 -24.97
N ASP A 95 3.97 7.91 -25.16
CA ASP A 95 3.56 9.26 -24.77
C ASP A 95 3.14 9.37 -23.29
N GLY A 96 3.01 8.23 -22.59
CA GLY A 96 2.58 8.20 -21.19
C GLY A 96 1.15 8.65 -20.99
N SER A 97 0.29 8.60 -22.01
CA SER A 97 -1.10 9.04 -21.95
C SER A 97 -1.97 8.19 -21.02
N LEU A 98 -1.65 6.90 -20.90
CA LEU A 98 -2.33 5.98 -19.98
C LEU A 98 -1.59 5.91 -18.65
N ILE A 99 -2.27 6.24 -17.56
CA ILE A 99 -1.74 6.20 -16.21
C ILE A 99 -2.71 5.51 -15.23
N GLY A 100 -2.18 4.99 -14.13
CA GLY A 100 -2.97 4.41 -13.05
C GLY A 100 -3.86 3.26 -13.52
N THR A 101 -5.12 3.26 -13.12
CA THR A 101 -6.09 2.19 -13.42
C THR A 101 -6.35 2.03 -14.91
N ALA A 102 -6.33 3.12 -15.69
CA ALA A 102 -6.56 3.06 -17.14
C ALA A 102 -5.49 2.21 -17.85
N LEU A 103 -4.24 2.27 -17.37
CA LEU A 103 -3.14 1.44 -17.88
C LEU A 103 -3.39 -0.05 -17.61
N THR A 104 -3.79 -0.41 -16.40
CA THR A 104 -4.13 -1.80 -16.04
C THR A 104 -5.35 -2.29 -16.83
N GLN A 105 -6.38 -1.45 -16.96
CA GLN A 105 -7.56 -1.75 -17.75
C GLN A 105 -7.22 -2.03 -19.21
N ALA A 106 -6.40 -1.19 -19.83
CA ALA A 106 -5.93 -1.41 -21.20
C ALA A 106 -5.20 -2.76 -21.35
N GLY A 107 -4.38 -3.15 -20.36
CA GLY A 107 -3.72 -4.46 -20.32
C GLY A 107 -4.71 -5.62 -20.32
N PHE A 108 -5.70 -5.59 -19.46
CA PHE A 108 -6.73 -6.63 -19.40
C PHE A 108 -7.61 -6.64 -20.64
N SER A 109 -7.99 -5.47 -21.15
CA SER A 109 -8.85 -5.34 -22.34
C SER A 109 -8.16 -5.82 -23.61
N SER A 110 -6.84 -5.70 -23.71
CA SER A 110 -6.07 -6.20 -24.85
C SER A 110 -6.12 -7.71 -24.99
N VAL A 111 -6.32 -8.44 -23.88
CA VAL A 111 -6.40 -9.90 -23.85
C VAL A 111 -7.85 -10.40 -23.82
N PHE A 112 -8.68 -9.78 -22.99
CA PHE A 112 -10.05 -10.25 -22.71
C PHE A 112 -11.16 -9.39 -23.34
N GLY A 113 -10.80 -8.34 -24.10
CA GLY A 113 -11.76 -7.43 -24.71
C GLY A 113 -12.70 -6.79 -23.68
N LYS A 114 -13.97 -6.66 -24.00
CA LYS A 114 -14.98 -6.06 -23.10
C LYS A 114 -15.10 -6.72 -21.73
N PHE A 115 -14.80 -8.03 -21.64
CA PHE A 115 -14.80 -8.72 -20.35
C PHE A 115 -13.71 -8.15 -19.44
N GLY A 116 -12.52 -7.84 -19.97
CA GLY A 116 -11.44 -7.19 -19.22
C GLY A 116 -11.85 -5.84 -18.65
N ASP A 117 -12.55 -5.01 -19.43
CA ASP A 117 -13.07 -3.72 -18.96
C ASP A 117 -14.04 -3.87 -17.79
N ILE A 118 -15.03 -4.77 -17.94
CA ILE A 118 -16.02 -5.02 -16.90
C ILE A 118 -15.37 -5.59 -15.63
N PHE A 119 -14.46 -6.54 -15.80
CA PHE A 119 -13.75 -7.16 -14.69
C PHE A 119 -12.97 -6.13 -13.87
N ILE A 120 -12.17 -5.28 -14.54
CA ILE A 120 -11.41 -4.23 -13.84
C ILE A 120 -12.35 -3.21 -13.19
N ALA A 121 -13.45 -2.82 -13.83
CA ALA A 121 -14.42 -1.91 -13.23
C ALA A 121 -15.03 -2.48 -11.94
N ILE A 122 -15.39 -3.77 -11.92
CA ILE A 122 -15.90 -4.46 -10.73
C ILE A 122 -14.82 -4.53 -9.63
N CYS A 123 -13.60 -4.92 -9.98
CA CYS A 123 -12.48 -4.94 -9.02
C CYS A 123 -12.25 -3.56 -8.41
N MET A 124 -12.22 -2.52 -9.23
CA MET A 124 -12.03 -1.14 -8.77
C MET A 124 -13.14 -0.66 -7.85
N PHE A 125 -14.39 -1.04 -8.14
CA PHE A 125 -15.50 -0.73 -7.23
C PHE A 125 -15.26 -1.31 -5.84
N PHE A 126 -14.91 -2.60 -5.74
CA PHE A 126 -14.66 -3.23 -4.44
C PHE A 126 -13.40 -2.68 -3.74
N PHE A 127 -12.34 -2.44 -4.48
CA PHE A 127 -11.10 -1.87 -3.91
C PHE A 127 -11.31 -0.43 -3.40
N ALA A 128 -11.97 0.41 -4.17
CA ALA A 128 -12.26 1.78 -3.75
C ALA A 128 -13.19 1.78 -2.52
N PHE A 129 -14.24 0.97 -2.54
CA PHE A 129 -15.20 0.90 -1.44
C PHE A 129 -14.54 0.38 -0.14
N SER A 130 -13.76 -0.71 -0.22
CA SER A 130 -13.06 -1.25 0.95
C SER A 130 -12.01 -0.27 1.51
N THR A 131 -11.32 0.45 0.63
CA THR A 131 -10.34 1.47 1.02
C THR A 131 -11.01 2.64 1.73
N ILE A 132 -12.13 3.15 1.22
CA ILE A 132 -12.89 4.21 1.88
C ILE A 132 -13.34 3.77 3.29
N ILE A 133 -13.85 2.55 3.44
CA ILE A 133 -14.28 2.02 4.75
C ILE A 133 -13.08 1.88 5.69
N GLY A 134 -11.97 1.34 5.23
CA GLY A 134 -10.77 1.16 6.03
C GLY A 134 -10.21 2.49 6.54
N TRP A 135 -10.04 3.46 5.65
CA TRP A 135 -9.55 4.79 6.02
C TRP A 135 -10.55 5.58 6.87
N TYR A 136 -11.84 5.41 6.63
CA TYR A 136 -12.87 5.95 7.52
C TYR A 136 -12.71 5.44 8.94
N PHE A 137 -12.52 4.11 9.11
CA PHE A 137 -12.32 3.49 10.42
C PHE A 137 -11.07 4.04 11.13
N PHE A 138 -9.95 4.22 10.43
CA PHE A 138 -8.74 4.80 11.02
C PHE A 138 -8.98 6.23 11.49
N GLY A 139 -9.63 7.04 10.68
CA GLY A 139 -9.97 8.41 11.05
C GLY A 139 -11.01 8.48 12.17
N GLU A 140 -12.04 7.63 12.15
CA GLU A 140 -13.04 7.53 13.20
C GLU A 140 -12.41 7.23 14.56
N ALA A 141 -11.47 6.28 14.62
CA ALA A 141 -10.77 5.93 15.85
C ALA A 141 -10.03 7.14 16.44
N ASN A 142 -9.35 7.92 15.60
CA ASN A 142 -8.65 9.13 16.02
C ASN A 142 -9.61 10.26 16.46
N ILE A 143 -10.66 10.51 15.70
CA ILE A 143 -11.66 11.55 16.03
C ILE A 143 -12.39 11.20 17.32
N LYS A 144 -12.73 9.93 17.52
CA LYS A 144 -13.35 9.46 18.76
C LYS A 144 -12.44 9.63 19.96
N TYR A 145 -11.13 9.39 19.79
CA TYR A 145 -10.14 9.57 20.85
C TYR A 145 -9.95 11.06 21.21
N LEU A 146 -9.85 11.94 20.22
CA LEU A 146 -9.54 13.36 20.43
C LEU A 146 -10.76 14.18 20.86
N PHE A 147 -11.93 13.92 20.25
CA PHE A 147 -13.12 14.78 20.36
C PHE A 147 -14.36 14.05 20.90
N GLY A 148 -14.22 12.76 21.17
CA GLY A 148 -15.32 11.93 21.69
C GLY A 148 -16.31 11.45 20.63
N VAL A 149 -17.25 10.59 21.06
CA VAL A 149 -18.18 9.86 20.17
C VAL A 149 -19.09 10.80 19.37
N LYS A 150 -19.48 11.95 19.94
CA LYS A 150 -20.39 12.90 19.25
C LYS A 150 -19.77 13.51 17.99
N ALA A 151 -18.44 13.67 17.95
CA ALA A 151 -17.72 14.22 16.81
C ALA A 151 -17.67 13.26 15.61
N VAL A 152 -17.84 11.95 15.83
CA VAL A 152 -17.81 10.94 14.78
C VAL A 152 -18.87 11.19 13.70
N LYS A 153 -20.07 11.62 14.09
CA LYS A 153 -21.14 11.95 13.14
C LYS A 153 -20.75 13.09 12.18
N PHE A 154 -20.14 14.14 12.71
CA PHE A 154 -19.66 15.25 11.90
C PHE A 154 -18.50 14.83 10.99
N TYR A 155 -17.59 14.01 11.50
CA TYR A 155 -16.51 13.41 10.71
C TYR A 155 -17.05 12.58 9.56
N GLY A 156 -18.07 11.74 9.77
CA GLY A 156 -18.70 10.95 8.72
C GLY A 156 -19.29 11.82 7.60
N ILE A 157 -19.96 12.91 7.95
CA ILE A 157 -20.49 13.87 6.95
C ILE A 157 -19.34 14.52 6.18
N LEU A 158 -18.28 14.95 6.87
CA LEU A 158 -17.11 15.55 6.26
C LEU A 158 -16.45 14.60 5.27
N VAL A 159 -16.27 13.32 5.64
CA VAL A 159 -15.69 12.29 4.75
C VAL A 159 -16.54 12.11 3.50
N CYS A 160 -17.87 12.03 3.62
CA CYS A 160 -18.75 11.94 2.44
C CYS A 160 -18.58 13.13 1.51
N ILE A 161 -18.50 14.35 2.05
CA ILE A 161 -18.25 15.56 1.26
C ILE A 161 -16.89 15.50 0.59
N CYS A 162 -15.83 15.11 1.31
CA CYS A 162 -14.48 15.02 0.74
C CYS A 162 -14.37 13.94 -0.35
N VAL A 163 -15.02 12.79 -0.17
CA VAL A 163 -15.09 11.75 -1.21
C VAL A 163 -15.76 12.29 -2.46
N PHE A 164 -16.89 12.96 -2.31
CA PHE A 164 -17.60 13.58 -3.44
C PHE A 164 -16.74 14.64 -4.14
N LEU A 165 -16.14 15.57 -3.40
CA LEU A 165 -15.27 16.60 -3.97
C LEU A 165 -14.03 16.00 -4.65
N GLY A 166 -13.49 14.92 -4.09
CA GLY A 166 -12.34 14.19 -4.66
C GLY A 166 -12.63 13.62 -6.05
N THR A 167 -13.88 13.25 -6.34
CA THR A 167 -14.27 12.79 -7.69
C THR A 167 -14.32 13.91 -8.74
N LEU A 168 -14.40 15.14 -8.31
CA LEU A 168 -14.42 16.33 -9.18
C LEU A 168 -13.03 16.93 -9.41
N GLY A 169 -12.04 16.51 -8.58
CA GLY A 169 -10.69 17.03 -8.64
C GLY A 169 -9.84 16.42 -9.76
N GLU A 170 -8.79 17.14 -10.15
CA GLU A 170 -7.77 16.58 -11.04
C GLU A 170 -6.98 15.49 -10.33
N VAL A 171 -6.72 14.37 -11.01
CA VAL A 171 -6.01 13.21 -10.48
C VAL A 171 -4.63 13.58 -9.92
N SER A 172 -3.91 14.48 -10.60
CA SER A 172 -2.60 14.96 -10.14
C SER A 172 -2.66 15.71 -8.82
N LEU A 173 -3.68 16.56 -8.63
CA LEU A 173 -3.91 17.30 -7.39
C LEU A 173 -4.21 16.34 -6.23
N VAL A 174 -5.10 15.37 -6.46
CA VAL A 174 -5.47 14.37 -5.45
C VAL A 174 -4.25 13.57 -5.00
N TRP A 175 -3.40 13.13 -5.95
CA TRP A 175 -2.16 12.42 -5.60
C TRP A 175 -1.17 13.28 -4.82
N ASN A 176 -0.98 14.54 -5.20
CA ASN A 176 -0.06 15.44 -4.50
C ASN A 176 -0.55 15.74 -3.07
N MET A 177 -1.84 15.94 -2.88
CA MET A 177 -2.44 16.10 -1.54
C MET A 177 -2.25 14.83 -0.70
N SER A 178 -2.50 13.66 -1.28
CA SER A 178 -2.30 12.38 -0.61
C SER A 178 -0.85 12.19 -0.17
N ASP A 179 0.11 12.45 -1.06
CA ASP A 179 1.55 12.33 -0.75
C ASP A 179 1.95 13.29 0.38
N MET A 180 1.42 14.51 0.39
CA MET A 180 1.68 15.50 1.43
C MET A 180 1.14 15.05 2.79
N PHE A 181 -0.12 14.64 2.87
CA PHE A 181 -0.72 14.21 4.13
C PHE A 181 -0.11 12.92 4.66
N ASN A 182 0.22 11.97 3.78
CA ASN A 182 0.93 10.76 4.17
C ASN A 182 2.32 11.07 4.73
N GLY A 183 3.06 12.01 4.11
CA GLY A 183 4.33 12.47 4.65
C GLY A 183 4.21 13.10 6.05
N LEU A 184 3.16 13.89 6.28
CA LEU A 184 2.88 14.46 7.60
C LEU A 184 2.53 13.40 8.65
N MET A 185 1.84 12.32 8.27
CA MET A 185 1.51 11.20 9.17
C MET A 185 2.76 10.41 9.59
N VAL A 186 3.75 10.30 8.71
CA VAL A 186 4.99 9.55 8.99
C VAL A 186 5.77 10.16 10.17
N ILE A 187 5.81 11.49 10.28
CA ILE A 187 6.64 12.18 11.29
C ILE A 187 6.29 11.75 12.72
N PRO A 188 5.04 11.92 13.20
CA PRO A 188 4.68 11.52 14.56
C PRO A 188 4.76 10.01 14.78
N ASN A 189 4.46 9.22 13.73
CA ASN A 189 4.53 7.77 13.84
C ASN A 189 5.97 7.26 14.01
N LEU A 190 6.95 7.81 13.27
CA LEU A 190 8.36 7.44 13.45
C LEU A 190 8.86 7.76 14.86
N ILE A 191 8.48 8.89 15.43
CA ILE A 191 8.81 9.23 16.82
C ILE A 191 8.24 8.16 17.77
N GLY A 192 6.98 7.78 17.59
CA GLY A 192 6.33 6.73 18.37
C GLY A 192 7.02 5.37 18.23
N LEU A 193 7.35 4.95 17.01
CA LEU A 193 8.04 3.68 16.73
C LEU A 193 9.42 3.61 17.39
N LEU A 194 10.20 4.70 17.30
CA LEU A 194 11.51 4.77 17.94
C LEU A 194 11.38 4.69 19.47
N ALA A 195 10.43 5.39 20.06
CA ALA A 195 10.17 5.37 21.50
C ALA A 195 9.72 3.97 21.98
N LEU A 196 8.93 3.25 21.20
CA LEU A 196 8.38 1.94 21.54
C LEU A 196 9.28 0.75 21.16
N THR A 197 10.47 0.99 20.60
CA THR A 197 11.38 -0.10 20.16
C THR A 197 11.69 -1.08 21.29
N GLY A 198 11.82 -0.61 22.53
CA GLY A 198 12.06 -1.47 23.70
C GLY A 198 10.88 -2.40 23.98
N VAL A 199 9.65 -1.91 23.85
CA VAL A 199 8.42 -2.69 24.05
C VAL A 199 8.30 -3.79 22.99
N VAL A 200 8.58 -3.46 21.73
CA VAL A 200 8.57 -4.43 20.62
C VAL A 200 9.58 -5.54 20.84
N LYS A 201 10.81 -5.19 21.26
CA LYS A 201 11.85 -6.20 21.58
C LYS A 201 11.43 -7.13 22.70
N SER A 202 10.82 -6.62 23.77
CA SER A 202 10.35 -7.47 24.88
C SER A 202 9.21 -8.38 24.46
N ALA A 203 8.23 -7.90 23.71
CA ALA A 203 7.12 -8.69 23.20
C ALA A 203 7.59 -9.82 22.26
N HIS A 204 8.58 -9.53 21.41
CA HIS A 204 9.16 -10.55 20.53
C HIS A 204 9.95 -11.61 21.31
N LYS A 205 10.71 -11.19 22.32
CA LYS A 205 11.45 -12.12 23.20
C LYS A 205 10.51 -13.04 23.97
N GLU A 206 9.41 -12.52 24.47
CA GLU A 206 8.38 -13.32 25.16
C GLU A 206 7.83 -14.43 24.26
N LEU A 207 7.43 -14.09 23.02
CA LEU A 207 6.97 -15.08 22.05
C LEU A 207 8.03 -16.13 21.72
N SER A 208 9.29 -15.72 21.54
CA SER A 208 10.42 -16.62 21.28
C SER A 208 10.64 -17.62 22.42
N LEU A 209 10.57 -17.18 23.68
CA LEU A 209 10.72 -18.04 24.84
C LEU A 209 9.61 -19.09 24.95
N ILE A 210 8.38 -18.75 24.59
CA ILE A 210 7.24 -19.67 24.62
C ILE A 210 7.44 -20.78 23.55
N HIS A 211 7.88 -20.44 22.36
CA HIS A 211 8.16 -21.43 21.31
C HIS A 211 9.34 -22.33 21.61
N ILE A 212 10.31 -21.88 22.39
CA ILE A 212 11.46 -22.70 22.83
C ILE A 212 11.06 -23.63 23.98
N SER A 213 10.13 -23.23 24.83
CA SER A 213 9.70 -24.00 26.01
C SER A 213 8.59 -25.03 25.73
N GLU A 214 7.94 -25.02 24.56
CA GLU A 214 6.89 -25.98 24.16
C GLU A 214 7.25 -26.95 23.01
N PRO A 215 8.51 -27.38 22.76
CA PRO A 215 8.78 -28.29 21.65
C PRO A 215 8.28 -29.73 21.88
N THR A 216 7.75 -30.08 23.07
CA THR A 216 7.53 -31.46 23.45
C THR A 216 6.07 -31.88 23.67
N ARG A 217 5.09 -31.03 23.43
CA ARG A 217 3.67 -31.35 23.67
C ARG A 217 2.89 -31.95 22.48
N HIS A 218 3.51 -32.09 21.33
CA HIS A 218 2.88 -32.65 20.11
C HIS A 218 3.50 -33.96 19.62
N SER A 219 4.28 -34.66 20.47
CA SER A 219 4.88 -35.96 20.12
C SER A 219 4.54 -37.07 21.13
N LEU A 220 3.29 -37.12 21.58
CA LEU A 220 2.72 -38.32 22.23
C LEU A 220 1.29 -38.54 21.71
#